data_95d145c48d72c48f572164667ab1df24
#
_entry.id   95d145c48d72c48f572164667ab1df24
#
_cell.length_a   1.000
_cell.length_b   1.000
_cell.length_c   1.000
_cell.angle_alpha   90.00
_cell.angle_beta   90.00
_cell.angle_gamma   90.00
#
_symmetry.space_group_name_H-M   'P 1'
#
loop_
_entity.id
_entity.type
_entity.pdbx_description
1 polymer ?
#
loop_
_entity_poly.entity_id
_entity_poly.type
_entity_poly.pdbx_seq_one_letter_code
_entity_poly.pdbx_strand_id
1 'polypeptide(L)'
;MTDEISRRALALGLGASALLPGAAWAQRDDTYSEPEIVDAAERFFGAGAEGVAAAVSHVFEDLGRPNGYIEGEEGSGAIGVGLRYGDGRLRLKGRSGVTRVYWQGPSLGFDTGGNASKVFTLVYGMRDPDQIFQRFPGVDGSAYFIGGVGVNYQRRDGVTLAPMRAGVGFRLGANIGYLAYSRRRRINPF
;
A
#
# COMPACT_ATOMS: atom_id res chain seq x y z
N MET A 1 -8.76 -40.52 82.14
CA MET A 1 -9.99 -39.93 81.57
C MET A 1 -9.55 -39.36 80.26
N THR A 2 -9.66 -40.12 79.41
CA THR A 2 -9.91 -40.48 78.02
C THR A 2 -10.56 -39.36 77.27
N ASP A 3 -9.93 -38.91 76.23
CA ASP A 3 -10.62 -38.23 75.13
C ASP A 3 -10.12 -38.71 73.79
N GLU A 4 -11.08 -39.24 73.07
CA GLU A 4 -10.94 -39.82 71.74
C GLU A 4 -10.83 -38.72 70.70
N ILE A 5 -9.83 -38.80 69.88
CA ILE A 5 -9.66 -37.95 68.67
C ILE A 5 -10.37 -38.66 67.50
N SER A 6 -11.49 -38.08 67.12
CA SER A 6 -12.25 -38.51 65.95
C SER A 6 -11.52 -38.09 64.63
N ARG A 7 -11.15 -39.13 63.86
CA ARG A 7 -10.63 -38.98 62.53
C ARG A 7 -11.79 -38.70 61.55
N ARG A 8 -11.89 -37.51 61.05
CA ARG A 8 -12.76 -37.20 59.90
C ARG A 8 -11.94 -37.01 58.63
N ALA A 9 -12.33 -37.81 57.66
CA ALA A 9 -11.74 -37.96 56.35
C ALA A 9 -11.62 -36.61 55.60
N LEU A 10 -10.44 -36.36 55.05
CA LEU A 10 -10.21 -35.35 54.05
C LEU A 10 -10.67 -35.91 52.71
N ALA A 11 -11.77 -35.41 52.18
CA ALA A 11 -12.19 -35.67 50.80
C ALA A 11 -11.38 -34.75 49.84
N LEU A 12 -10.46 -35.33 49.12
CA LEU A 12 -9.77 -34.71 47.99
C LEU A 12 -10.72 -34.52 46.83
N GLY A 13 -11.22 -33.32 46.66
CA GLY A 13 -11.93 -32.91 45.46
C GLY A 13 -10.92 -32.59 44.35
N LEU A 14 -10.72 -33.51 43.40
CA LEU A 14 -10.04 -33.28 42.14
C LEU A 14 -10.94 -32.39 41.27
N GLY A 15 -10.74 -31.11 41.31
CA GLY A 15 -11.27 -30.16 40.34
C GLY A 15 -10.62 -30.36 38.98
N ALA A 16 -11.27 -31.04 38.05
CA ALA A 16 -10.88 -31.08 36.66
C ALA A 16 -11.06 -29.68 36.05
N SER A 17 -9.98 -28.89 36.00
CA SER A 17 -9.94 -27.65 35.21
C SER A 17 -9.97 -28.04 33.74
N ALA A 18 -11.14 -28.00 33.12
CA ALA A 18 -11.28 -28.06 31.68
C ALA A 18 -10.59 -26.84 31.06
N LEU A 19 -9.38 -27.06 30.54
CA LEU A 19 -8.72 -26.11 29.66
C LEU A 19 -9.55 -26.02 28.38
N LEU A 20 -10.45 -25.05 28.33
CA LEU A 20 -11.06 -24.62 27.07
C LEU A 20 -9.92 -24.19 26.15
N PRO A 21 -9.78 -24.77 24.94
CA PRO A 21 -8.84 -24.24 23.97
C PRO A 21 -9.26 -22.82 23.70
N GLY A 22 -8.44 -21.87 24.14
CA GLY A 22 -8.62 -20.47 23.82
C GLY A 22 -8.77 -20.37 22.31
N ALA A 23 -9.92 -19.90 21.84
CA ALA A 23 -10.10 -19.56 20.44
C ALA A 23 -8.97 -18.58 20.09
N ALA A 24 -7.94 -19.07 19.41
CA ALA A 24 -6.93 -18.23 18.82
C ALA A 24 -7.70 -17.33 17.84
N TRP A 25 -7.92 -16.10 18.26
CA TRP A 25 -8.44 -15.08 17.36
C TRP A 25 -7.42 -14.99 16.24
N ALA A 26 -7.77 -15.57 15.10
CA ALA A 26 -6.97 -15.45 13.89
C ALA A 26 -6.83 -13.94 13.64
N GLN A 27 -5.68 -13.43 13.96
CA GLN A 27 -5.34 -12.02 13.73
C GLN A 27 -5.47 -11.85 12.23
N ARG A 28 -6.50 -11.12 11.80
CA ARG A 28 -6.69 -10.84 10.37
C ARG A 28 -5.43 -10.13 9.94
N ASP A 29 -4.71 -10.76 9.03
CA ASP A 29 -3.55 -10.14 8.40
C ASP A 29 -4.07 -9.06 7.44
N ASP A 30 -4.19 -7.85 7.96
CA ASP A 30 -4.69 -6.71 7.20
C ASP A 30 -3.61 -6.12 6.27
N THR A 31 -2.49 -6.84 6.08
CA THR A 31 -1.38 -6.43 5.23
C THR A 31 -1.02 -7.50 4.20
N TYR A 32 -0.52 -7.07 3.05
CA TYR A 32 -0.03 -7.96 2.01
C TYR A 32 1.41 -8.41 2.32
N SER A 33 1.71 -9.66 2.03
CA SER A 33 3.09 -10.16 1.99
C SER A 33 3.80 -9.69 0.72
N GLU A 34 5.13 -9.72 0.74
CA GLU A 34 5.92 -9.34 -0.43
C GLU A 34 5.62 -10.20 -1.66
N PRO A 35 5.55 -11.55 -1.56
CA PRO A 35 5.16 -12.37 -2.73
C PRO A 35 3.78 -12.03 -3.31
N GLU A 36 2.79 -11.71 -2.46
CA GLU A 36 1.46 -11.31 -2.93
C GLU A 36 1.53 -10.01 -3.75
N ILE A 37 2.35 -9.05 -3.32
CA ILE A 37 2.54 -7.78 -4.03
C ILE A 37 3.34 -7.96 -5.30
N VAL A 38 4.43 -8.75 -5.28
CA VAL A 38 5.22 -9.05 -6.48
C VAL A 38 4.33 -9.69 -7.53
N ASP A 39 3.57 -10.73 -7.18
CA ASP A 39 2.63 -11.40 -8.09
C ASP A 39 1.59 -10.44 -8.67
N ALA A 40 1.03 -9.54 -7.85
CA ALA A 40 0.04 -8.57 -8.32
C ALA A 40 0.67 -7.55 -9.28
N ALA A 41 1.85 -7.04 -8.95
CA ALA A 41 2.56 -6.06 -9.74
C ALA A 41 3.06 -6.65 -11.08
N GLU A 42 3.61 -7.85 -11.09
CA GLU A 42 4.04 -8.54 -12.30
C GLU A 42 2.87 -8.85 -13.24
N ARG A 43 1.74 -9.31 -12.71
CA ARG A 43 0.52 -9.49 -13.52
C ARG A 43 0.04 -8.19 -14.12
N PHE A 44 0.13 -7.10 -13.36
CA PHE A 44 -0.30 -5.79 -13.82
C PHE A 44 0.62 -5.19 -14.88
N PHE A 45 1.93 -5.21 -14.67
CA PHE A 45 2.90 -4.66 -15.63
C PHE A 45 3.08 -5.55 -16.86
N GLY A 46 3.00 -6.87 -16.70
CA GLY A 46 3.18 -7.85 -17.77
C GLY A 46 4.64 -7.89 -18.26
N ALA A 47 4.86 -7.91 -19.58
CA ALA A 47 6.20 -8.03 -20.17
C ALA A 47 7.18 -6.89 -19.81
N GLY A 48 6.73 -5.82 -19.16
CA GLY A 48 7.57 -4.74 -18.63
C GLY A 48 7.95 -4.90 -17.16
N ALA A 49 7.83 -6.11 -16.61
CA ALA A 49 8.00 -6.38 -15.18
C ALA A 49 9.46 -6.53 -14.73
N GLU A 50 10.44 -6.44 -15.63
CA GLU A 50 11.85 -6.46 -15.24
C GLU A 50 12.13 -5.38 -14.19
N GLY A 51 12.70 -5.77 -13.06
CA GLY A 51 12.99 -4.87 -11.95
C GLY A 51 11.83 -4.52 -11.02
N VAL A 52 10.58 -4.93 -11.34
CA VAL A 52 9.43 -4.68 -10.45
C VAL A 52 9.61 -5.41 -9.11
N ALA A 53 10.03 -6.67 -9.14
CA ALA A 53 10.31 -7.42 -7.90
C ALA A 53 11.37 -6.72 -7.04
N ALA A 54 12.47 -6.27 -7.64
CA ALA A 54 13.51 -5.53 -6.91
C ALA A 54 13.00 -4.21 -6.34
N ALA A 55 12.16 -3.49 -7.08
CA ALA A 55 11.55 -2.25 -6.60
C ALA A 55 10.57 -2.52 -5.44
N VAL A 56 9.77 -3.59 -5.51
CA VAL A 56 8.89 -4.01 -4.42
C VAL A 56 9.70 -4.38 -3.18
N SER A 57 10.75 -5.22 -3.31
CA SER A 57 11.59 -5.62 -2.18
C SER A 57 12.20 -4.41 -1.48
N HIS A 58 12.71 -3.43 -2.24
CA HIS A 58 13.26 -2.21 -1.66
C HIS A 58 12.22 -1.39 -0.89
N VAL A 59 10.99 -1.25 -1.42
CA VAL A 59 9.92 -0.56 -0.70
C VAL A 59 9.50 -1.33 0.56
N PHE A 60 9.56 -2.66 0.54
CA PHE A 60 9.31 -3.49 1.74
C PHE A 60 10.39 -3.32 2.80
N GLU A 61 11.66 -3.19 2.40
CA GLU A 61 12.76 -2.88 3.33
C GLU A 61 12.55 -1.52 4.00
N ASP A 62 12.11 -0.51 3.25
CA ASP A 62 11.92 0.85 3.74
C ASP A 62 10.65 1.04 4.58
N LEU A 63 9.53 0.47 4.16
CA LEU A 63 8.19 0.78 4.68
C LEU A 63 7.47 -0.44 5.28
N GLY A 64 8.01 -1.64 5.12
CA GLY A 64 7.38 -2.87 5.57
C GLY A 64 6.21 -3.30 4.68
N ARG A 65 5.22 -3.96 5.28
CA ARG A 65 4.09 -4.57 4.60
C ARG A 65 2.98 -3.55 4.31
N PRO A 66 2.56 -3.37 3.04
CA PRO A 66 1.45 -2.49 2.70
C PRO A 66 0.11 -3.11 3.10
N ASN A 67 -0.87 -2.27 3.41
CA ASN A 67 -2.23 -2.72 3.65
C ASN A 67 -3.17 -2.51 2.45
N GLY A 68 -2.64 -1.98 1.35
CA GLY A 68 -3.36 -1.83 0.10
C GLY A 68 -2.45 -1.60 -1.10
N TYR A 69 -3.04 -1.61 -2.28
CA TYR A 69 -2.37 -1.18 -3.51
C TYR A 69 -3.36 -0.59 -4.51
N ILE A 70 -2.84 0.21 -5.45
CA ILE A 70 -3.59 0.79 -6.56
C ILE A 70 -2.96 0.32 -7.86
N GLU A 71 -3.77 -0.25 -8.74
CA GLU A 71 -3.45 -0.54 -10.14
C GLU A 71 -4.06 0.56 -11.00
N GLY A 72 -3.26 1.22 -11.82
CA GLY A 72 -3.78 2.28 -12.66
C GLY A 72 -2.85 2.72 -13.76
N GLU A 73 -3.35 3.66 -14.56
CA GLU A 73 -2.63 4.25 -15.66
C GLU A 73 -2.58 5.75 -15.51
N GLU A 74 -1.48 6.35 -15.92
CA GLU A 74 -1.35 7.81 -15.94
C GLU A 74 -0.77 8.29 -17.26
N GLY A 75 -1.27 9.42 -17.71
CA GLY A 75 -0.70 10.17 -18.82
C GLY A 75 -0.20 11.52 -18.34
N SER A 76 0.89 11.97 -18.93
CA SER A 76 1.40 13.32 -18.73
C SER A 76 1.57 14.00 -20.08
N GLY A 77 1.33 15.31 -20.10
CA GLY A 77 1.52 16.12 -21.31
C GLY A 77 2.09 17.47 -20.93
N ALA A 78 3.34 17.71 -21.32
CA ALA A 78 3.92 19.05 -21.41
C ALA A 78 5.34 19.10 -21.93
N ILE A 79 5.72 20.31 -22.36
CA ILE A 79 7.09 20.73 -22.59
C ILE A 79 7.49 21.59 -21.39
N GLY A 80 8.35 21.05 -20.51
CA GLY A 80 8.80 21.74 -19.29
C GLY A 80 7.97 21.42 -18.05
N VAL A 81 7.02 22.27 -17.68
CA VAL A 81 6.06 22.02 -16.58
C VAL A 81 4.74 21.55 -17.17
N GLY A 82 4.28 20.41 -16.75
CA GLY A 82 3.07 19.82 -17.23
C GLY A 82 2.11 19.34 -16.16
N LEU A 83 1.05 18.72 -16.63
CA LEU A 83 0.05 18.10 -15.80
C LEU A 83 0.07 16.60 -16.02
N ARG A 84 -0.11 15.88 -14.95
CA ARG A 84 -0.24 14.43 -14.90
C ARG A 84 -1.65 14.09 -14.47
N TYR A 85 -2.25 13.16 -15.19
CA TYR A 85 -3.58 12.66 -14.90
C TYR A 85 -3.56 11.13 -14.93
N GLY A 86 -4.24 10.53 -13.99
CA GLY A 86 -4.38 9.08 -13.96
C GLY A 86 -5.68 8.63 -13.37
N ASP A 87 -5.97 7.35 -13.57
CA ASP A 87 -7.06 6.66 -12.90
C ASP A 87 -6.67 5.22 -12.59
N GLY A 88 -7.32 4.66 -11.57
CA GLY A 88 -6.99 3.32 -11.11
C GLY A 88 -7.99 2.75 -10.12
N ARG A 89 -7.61 1.61 -9.58
CA ARG A 89 -8.42 0.80 -8.66
C ARG A 89 -7.64 0.52 -7.38
N LEU A 90 -8.11 1.08 -6.28
CA LEU A 90 -7.59 0.83 -4.93
C LEU A 90 -8.20 -0.46 -4.37
N ARG A 91 -7.36 -1.33 -3.86
CA ARG A 91 -7.70 -2.53 -3.09
C ARG A 91 -7.06 -2.45 -1.70
N LEU A 92 -7.84 -2.69 -0.65
CA LEU A 92 -7.36 -2.83 0.71
C LEU A 92 -7.46 -4.29 1.16
N LYS A 93 -6.44 -4.79 1.84
CA LYS A 93 -6.41 -6.16 2.39
C LYS A 93 -7.54 -6.33 3.40
N GLY A 94 -8.19 -7.48 3.39
CA GLY A 94 -9.30 -7.77 4.33
C GLY A 94 -10.60 -7.05 4.04
N ARG A 95 -10.67 -6.20 2.99
CA ARG A 95 -11.92 -5.55 2.56
C ARG A 95 -12.41 -6.12 1.24
N SER A 96 -13.70 -6.39 1.17
CA SER A 96 -14.35 -6.73 -0.09
C SER A 96 -14.61 -5.45 -0.90
N GLY A 97 -14.30 -5.51 -2.19
CA GLY A 97 -14.57 -4.42 -3.11
C GLY A 97 -13.31 -3.66 -3.57
N VAL A 98 -13.55 -2.80 -4.55
CA VAL A 98 -12.53 -2.01 -5.23
C VAL A 98 -13.02 -0.58 -5.30
N THR A 99 -12.19 0.37 -4.89
CA THR A 99 -12.51 1.78 -4.97
C THR A 99 -11.85 2.39 -6.20
N ARG A 100 -12.65 2.96 -7.10
CA ARG A 100 -12.13 3.71 -8.24
C ARG A 100 -11.57 5.05 -7.77
N VAL A 101 -10.37 5.36 -8.23
CA VAL A 101 -9.64 6.58 -7.88
C VAL A 101 -9.16 7.28 -9.13
N TYR A 102 -9.17 8.61 -9.10
CA TYR A 102 -8.57 9.46 -10.11
C TYR A 102 -7.54 10.33 -9.44
N TRP A 103 -6.42 10.61 -10.10
CA TRP A 103 -5.43 11.53 -9.57
C TRP A 103 -4.95 12.52 -10.61
N GLN A 104 -4.44 13.62 -10.12
CA GLN A 104 -3.84 14.67 -10.91
C GLN A 104 -2.78 15.42 -10.11
N GLY A 105 -1.82 16.00 -10.80
CA GLY A 105 -0.78 16.79 -10.16
C GLY A 105 0.17 17.41 -11.17
N PRO A 106 1.11 18.23 -10.71
CA PRO A 106 2.17 18.73 -11.55
C PRO A 106 3.09 17.60 -12.00
N SER A 107 3.60 17.71 -13.20
CA SER A 107 4.66 16.87 -13.72
C SER A 107 5.81 17.76 -14.16
N LEU A 108 7.03 17.36 -13.78
CA LEU A 108 8.26 18.01 -14.22
C LEU A 108 9.01 17.05 -15.13
N GLY A 109 9.41 17.51 -16.30
CA GLY A 109 10.19 16.72 -17.25
C GLY A 109 9.67 16.83 -18.68
N PHE A 110 10.48 16.35 -19.61
CA PHE A 110 10.10 16.23 -21.01
C PHE A 110 9.44 14.86 -21.21
N ASP A 111 8.14 14.83 -21.17
CA ASP A 111 7.37 13.66 -21.58
C ASP A 111 6.79 13.99 -22.97
N THR A 112 7.57 13.76 -24.01
CA THR A 112 7.19 14.02 -25.40
C THR A 112 6.43 12.87 -26.04
N GLY A 113 5.76 12.05 -25.25
CA GLY A 113 4.95 10.95 -25.76
C GLY A 113 3.63 10.87 -25.03
N GLY A 114 2.53 11.05 -25.74
CA GLY A 114 1.16 10.88 -25.21
C GLY A 114 0.80 9.43 -24.86
N ASN A 115 1.77 8.66 -24.38
CA ASN A 115 1.58 7.27 -23.97
C ASN A 115 1.21 7.20 -22.51
N ALA A 116 0.14 6.48 -22.22
CA ALA A 116 -0.23 6.13 -20.86
C ALA A 116 0.82 5.19 -20.27
N SER A 117 1.31 5.53 -19.06
CA SER A 117 2.22 4.70 -18.29
C SER A 117 1.43 3.93 -17.24
N LYS A 118 1.75 2.66 -17.06
CA LYS A 118 1.22 1.88 -15.94
C LYS A 118 1.84 2.34 -14.63
N VAL A 119 1.00 2.47 -13.61
CA VAL A 119 1.40 2.87 -12.26
C VAL A 119 0.84 1.87 -11.26
N PHE A 120 1.72 1.27 -10.48
CA PHE A 120 1.35 0.42 -9.35
C PHE A 120 1.76 1.12 -8.06
N THR A 121 0.80 1.40 -7.18
CA THR A 121 1.07 2.18 -5.96
C THR A 121 0.83 1.33 -4.72
N LEU A 122 1.85 1.14 -3.89
CA LEU A 122 1.69 0.54 -2.57
C LEU A 122 1.09 1.55 -1.60
N VAL A 123 0.21 1.06 -0.72
CA VAL A 123 -0.55 1.88 0.22
C VAL A 123 -0.31 1.39 1.64
N TYR A 124 0.05 2.32 2.53
CA TYR A 124 0.36 2.06 3.93
C TYR A 124 -0.49 2.91 4.86
N GLY A 125 -0.93 2.33 5.97
CA GLY A 125 -1.64 3.05 7.04
C GLY A 125 -3.06 3.48 6.69
N MET A 126 -3.62 3.04 5.57
CA MET A 126 -4.99 3.40 5.16
C MET A 126 -6.00 2.48 5.80
N ARG A 127 -6.86 3.02 6.66
CA ARG A 127 -7.92 2.27 7.34
C ARG A 127 -9.25 2.30 6.61
N ASP A 128 -9.49 3.36 5.85
CA ASP A 128 -10.70 3.55 5.09
C ASP A 128 -10.36 4.02 3.67
N PRO A 129 -11.00 3.46 2.61
CA PRO A 129 -10.75 3.88 1.23
C PRO A 129 -10.96 5.38 0.98
N ASP A 130 -11.79 6.03 1.77
CA ASP A 130 -12.07 7.45 1.62
C ASP A 130 -10.88 8.35 2.00
N GLN A 131 -9.93 7.84 2.78
CA GLN A 131 -8.70 8.55 3.13
C GLN A 131 -7.81 8.83 1.90
N ILE A 132 -8.03 8.14 0.78
CA ILE A 132 -7.30 8.43 -0.47
C ILE A 132 -7.70 9.79 -1.07
N PHE A 133 -8.93 10.27 -0.87
CA PHE A 133 -9.46 11.44 -1.57
C PHE A 133 -8.97 12.76 -0.99
N GLN A 134 -7.69 12.97 -1.09
CA GLN A 134 -7.00 14.18 -0.62
C GLN A 134 -5.73 14.43 -1.45
N ARG A 135 -4.99 15.47 -1.10
CA ARG A 135 -3.73 15.84 -1.75
C ARG A 135 -2.57 15.24 -0.95
N PHE A 136 -1.75 14.42 -1.60
CA PHE A 136 -0.55 13.81 -1.02
C PHE A 136 0.70 14.53 -1.54
N PRO A 137 1.38 15.31 -0.72
CA PRO A 137 2.67 15.88 -1.09
C PRO A 137 3.74 14.79 -1.21
N GLY A 138 4.69 15.01 -2.11
CA GLY A 138 5.90 14.19 -2.20
C GLY A 138 6.76 14.33 -0.96
N VAL A 139 7.50 13.28 -0.64
CA VAL A 139 8.52 13.30 0.43
C VAL A 139 9.86 13.59 -0.23
N ASP A 140 10.54 14.64 0.21
CA ASP A 140 11.85 15.03 -0.31
C ASP A 140 12.87 13.91 -0.12
N GLY A 141 13.71 13.70 -1.14
CA GLY A 141 14.76 12.68 -1.12
C GLY A 141 14.27 11.23 -1.23
N SER A 142 12.95 11.00 -1.40
CA SER A 142 12.39 9.64 -1.49
C SER A 142 12.30 9.09 -2.90
N ALA A 143 12.79 9.82 -3.90
CA ALA A 143 12.75 9.38 -5.28
C ALA A 143 13.99 8.54 -5.62
N TYR A 144 13.78 7.35 -6.15
CA TYR A 144 14.85 6.46 -6.59
C TYR A 144 14.41 5.63 -7.81
N PHE A 145 15.39 4.95 -8.41
CA PHE A 145 15.19 4.16 -9.62
C PHE A 145 15.87 2.81 -9.48
N ILE A 146 15.11 1.73 -9.58
CA ILE A 146 15.60 0.35 -9.44
C ILE A 146 15.09 -0.48 -10.63
N GLY A 147 16.00 -1.11 -11.37
CA GLY A 147 15.66 -2.07 -12.41
C GLY A 147 14.72 -1.54 -13.49
N GLY A 148 14.78 -0.25 -13.81
CA GLY A 148 13.85 0.35 -14.79
C GLY A 148 12.52 0.84 -14.17
N VAL A 149 12.36 0.74 -12.86
CA VAL A 149 11.17 1.19 -12.11
C VAL A 149 11.51 2.42 -11.28
N GLY A 150 10.79 3.49 -11.52
CA GLY A 150 10.88 4.70 -10.69
C GLY A 150 9.89 4.63 -9.52
N VAL A 151 10.36 4.97 -8.34
CA VAL A 151 9.58 4.99 -7.10
C VAL A 151 9.72 6.36 -6.44
N ASN A 152 8.66 6.82 -5.81
CA ASN A 152 8.69 7.99 -4.94
C ASN A 152 7.66 7.85 -3.84
N TYR A 153 7.93 8.46 -2.69
CA TYR A 153 6.97 8.42 -1.59
C TYR A 153 6.15 9.70 -1.50
N GLN A 154 4.92 9.52 -1.11
CA GLN A 154 3.97 10.59 -0.84
C GLN A 154 3.32 10.31 0.50
N ARG A 155 3.15 11.31 1.35
CA ARG A 155 2.63 11.10 2.69
C ARG A 155 1.66 12.18 3.11
N ARG A 156 0.54 11.75 3.71
CA ARG A 156 -0.42 12.63 4.36
C ARG A 156 -1.23 11.89 5.43
N ASP A 157 -1.42 12.53 6.58
CA ASP A 157 -2.33 12.08 7.65
C ASP A 157 -2.16 10.61 8.05
N GLY A 158 -0.90 10.16 8.19
CA GLY A 158 -0.56 8.78 8.54
C GLY A 158 -0.67 7.77 7.39
N VAL A 159 -1.13 8.19 6.21
CA VAL A 159 -1.14 7.37 4.99
C VAL A 159 0.11 7.66 4.19
N THR A 160 0.82 6.60 3.76
CA THR A 160 1.94 6.69 2.83
C THR A 160 1.59 5.95 1.54
N LEU A 161 1.89 6.57 0.42
CA LEU A 161 1.77 6.00 -0.92
C LEU A 161 3.16 5.87 -1.53
N ALA A 162 3.42 4.74 -2.18
CA ALA A 162 4.65 4.48 -2.91
C ALA A 162 4.32 4.12 -4.38
N PRO A 163 4.05 5.11 -5.24
CA PRO A 163 3.84 4.86 -6.66
C PRO A 163 5.10 4.34 -7.34
N MET A 164 4.95 3.24 -8.06
CA MET A 164 5.95 2.60 -8.90
C MET A 164 5.55 2.73 -10.35
N ARG A 165 6.47 3.16 -11.19
CA ARG A 165 6.26 3.38 -12.64
C ARG A 165 7.31 2.63 -13.42
N ALA A 166 6.88 1.72 -14.28
CA ALA A 166 7.75 1.03 -15.22
C ALA A 166 7.65 1.69 -16.61
N GLY A 167 8.77 1.81 -17.32
CA GLY A 167 8.80 2.27 -18.71
C GLY A 167 9.99 3.14 -19.05
N VAL A 168 10.27 3.19 -20.35
CA VAL A 168 11.35 3.98 -20.95
C VAL A 168 10.93 5.44 -20.95
N GLY A 169 11.58 6.29 -20.17
CA GLY A 169 11.29 7.73 -20.16
C GLY A 169 11.22 8.34 -18.77
N PHE A 170 11.32 7.52 -17.74
CA PHE A 170 11.43 8.02 -16.38
C PHE A 170 12.81 8.67 -16.20
N ARG A 171 12.95 9.88 -16.69
CA ARG A 171 14.05 10.72 -16.26
C ARG A 171 13.76 11.14 -14.83
N LEU A 172 14.78 11.16 -14.01
CA LEU A 172 14.79 11.67 -12.63
C LEU A 172 14.32 13.13 -12.57
N GLY A 173 13.15 13.39 -13.10
CA GLY A 173 12.40 14.61 -12.88
C GLY A 173 11.94 14.55 -11.44
N ALA A 174 12.62 15.35 -10.63
CA ALA A 174 12.37 15.46 -9.22
C ALA A 174 10.86 15.39 -8.93
N ASN A 175 10.48 14.50 -8.08
CA ASN A 175 9.16 14.44 -7.49
C ASN A 175 8.88 15.64 -6.60
N ILE A 176 8.96 16.80 -7.18
CA ILE A 176 8.61 18.02 -6.50
C ILE A 176 7.16 18.27 -6.84
N GLY A 177 6.31 17.84 -5.97
CA GLY A 177 4.92 18.07 -6.22
C GLY A 177 4.02 17.26 -5.30
N TYR A 178 2.79 17.22 -5.66
CA TYR A 178 1.76 16.47 -4.98
C TYR A 178 0.93 15.70 -6.01
N LEU A 179 0.25 14.66 -5.57
CA LEU A 179 -0.89 14.09 -6.28
C LEU A 179 -2.17 14.36 -5.49
N ALA A 180 -3.17 14.89 -6.16
CA ALA A 180 -4.49 15.07 -5.62
C ALA A 180 -5.39 13.93 -6.12
N TYR A 181 -5.87 13.11 -5.19
CA TYR A 181 -6.77 12.01 -5.49
C TYR A 181 -8.23 12.45 -5.34
N SER A 182 -9.11 11.95 -6.22
CA SER A 182 -10.52 12.33 -6.27
C SER A 182 -11.42 11.18 -6.72
N ARG A 183 -12.71 11.27 -6.36
CA ARG A 183 -13.75 10.28 -6.78
C ARG A 183 -14.17 10.40 -8.25
N ARG A 184 -13.92 11.56 -8.85
CA ARG A 184 -14.29 11.87 -10.24
C ARG A 184 -13.09 12.50 -10.94
N ARG A 185 -13.02 12.29 -12.25
CA ARG A 185 -12.00 12.96 -13.07
C ARG A 185 -12.19 14.48 -12.96
N ARG A 186 -11.12 15.18 -12.63
CA ARG A 186 -11.06 16.63 -12.61
C ARG A 186 -10.08 17.09 -13.68
N ILE A 187 -10.41 18.18 -14.37
CA ILE A 187 -9.55 18.75 -15.43
C ILE A 187 -8.64 19.84 -14.84
N ASN A 188 -9.09 20.51 -13.78
CA ASN A 188 -8.32 21.54 -13.09
C ASN A 188 -7.62 20.98 -11.85
N PRO A 189 -6.28 20.99 -11.79
CA PRO A 189 -5.50 20.49 -10.65
C PRO A 189 -5.37 21.48 -9.49
N PHE A 190 -5.81 22.72 -9.63
CA PHE A 190 -5.69 23.81 -8.66
C PHE A 190 -6.96 24.07 -7.87
#